data_94a870b537f49eb50993b7d883205475
#
_entry.id   94a870b537f49eb50993b7d883205475
#
_cell.length_a   1.000
_cell.length_b   1.000
_cell.length_c   1.000
_cell.angle_alpha   90.00
_cell.angle_beta   90.00
_cell.angle_gamma   90.00
#
_symmetry.space_group_name_H-M   'P 1'
#
loop_
_entity.id
_entity.type
_entity.pdbx_description
1 polymer ?
#
loop_
_entity_poly.entity_id
_entity_poly.type
_entity_poly.pdbx_seq_one_letter_code
_entity_poly.pdbx_strand_id
1 'polypeptide(L)'
;QNFSNLYDIIKENDKCSNQQRSTVFAAYINYDKAGNDNRPDTKVNTPGVLLADAVMFALGGSHLEIGDHMLTREYFPAAPLQMDDELKQRLVHYYDFLTAYQNLLRGTSLDQSELKAEVSTSAADVAINAWPPKAHTMTTFAKRIEDKDVVHFLNFTNTDDLSWRDVNGTRPAP
;
A
#
# COMPACT_ATOMS: atom_id res chain seq x y z
N GLN A 1 -4.04 13.36 2.30
CA GLN A 1 -4.20 12.17 1.43
C GLN A 1 -4.03 10.92 2.29
N ASN A 2 -5.12 10.25 2.63
CA ASN A 2 -5.10 9.03 3.42
C ASN A 2 -5.22 7.76 2.55
N PHE A 3 -5.09 6.59 3.15
CA PHE A 3 -5.18 5.31 2.44
C PHE A 3 -6.51 5.12 1.70
N SER A 4 -7.63 5.70 2.17
CA SER A 4 -8.91 5.63 1.46
C SER A 4 -8.87 6.28 0.09
N ASN A 5 -8.01 7.28 -0.13
CA ASN A 5 -7.88 7.89 -1.46
C ASN A 5 -7.28 6.93 -2.49
N LEU A 6 -6.44 5.99 -2.08
CA LEU A 6 -5.94 4.93 -2.98
C LEU A 6 -7.09 4.04 -3.45
N TYR A 7 -7.98 3.68 -2.53
CA TYR A 7 -9.19 2.93 -2.84
C TYR A 7 -10.09 3.68 -3.83
N ASP A 8 -10.36 4.96 -3.56
CA ASP A 8 -11.22 5.78 -4.42
C ASP A 8 -10.68 5.85 -5.86
N ILE A 9 -9.35 6.04 -6.02
CA ILE A 9 -8.69 6.07 -7.33
C ILE A 9 -8.83 4.72 -8.06
N ILE A 10 -8.60 3.61 -7.36
CA ILE A 10 -8.74 2.27 -7.95
C ILE A 10 -10.18 2.05 -8.41
N LYS A 11 -11.16 2.37 -7.57
CA LYS A 11 -12.59 2.20 -7.91
C LYS A 11 -13.04 3.08 -9.07
N GLU A 12 -12.53 4.31 -9.14
CA GLU A 12 -12.81 5.19 -10.29
C GLU A 12 -12.22 4.60 -11.58
N ASN A 13 -10.98 4.15 -11.57
CA ASN A 13 -10.34 3.52 -12.72
C ASN A 13 -11.04 2.21 -13.12
N ASP A 14 -11.44 1.39 -12.17
CA ASP A 14 -12.22 0.18 -12.43
C ASP A 14 -13.53 0.51 -13.13
N LYS A 15 -14.26 1.52 -12.64
CA LYS A 15 -15.49 1.98 -13.26
C LYS A 15 -15.25 2.53 -14.67
N CYS A 16 -14.25 3.38 -14.86
CA CYS A 16 -13.96 3.99 -16.15
C CYS A 16 -13.48 2.98 -17.20
N SER A 17 -12.79 1.93 -16.78
CA SER A 17 -12.28 0.87 -17.65
C SER A 17 -13.21 -0.34 -17.75
N ASN A 18 -14.37 -0.30 -17.10
CA ASN A 18 -15.26 -1.47 -16.93
C ASN A 18 -14.49 -2.69 -16.39
N GLN A 19 -13.63 -2.46 -15.39
CA GLN A 19 -12.73 -3.43 -14.73
C GLN A 19 -11.72 -4.13 -15.65
N GLN A 20 -11.55 -3.65 -16.88
CA GLN A 20 -10.63 -4.27 -17.83
C GLN A 20 -9.17 -3.85 -17.66
N ARG A 21 -8.89 -2.82 -16.87
CA ARG A 21 -7.54 -2.29 -16.66
C ARG A 21 -7.22 -2.15 -15.18
N SER A 22 -6.00 -2.53 -14.80
CA SER A 22 -5.49 -2.33 -13.45
C SER A 22 -4.96 -0.92 -13.27
N THR A 23 -5.06 -0.42 -12.05
CA THR A 23 -4.42 0.83 -11.65
C THR A 23 -2.95 0.58 -11.34
N VAL A 24 -2.07 1.34 -11.95
CA VAL A 24 -0.65 1.40 -11.61
C VAL A 24 -0.37 2.80 -11.06
N PHE A 25 0.06 2.87 -9.82
CA PHE A 25 0.39 4.15 -9.19
C PHE A 25 1.83 4.54 -9.49
N ALA A 26 2.05 5.78 -9.94
CA ALA A 26 3.33 6.45 -9.85
C ALA A 26 3.27 7.32 -8.58
N ALA A 27 3.45 6.70 -7.43
CA ALA A 27 3.22 7.31 -6.12
C ALA A 27 4.55 7.71 -5.46
N TYR A 28 4.59 8.91 -4.89
CA TYR A 28 5.78 9.43 -4.24
C TYR A 28 5.58 9.41 -2.73
N ILE A 29 6.48 8.73 -2.04
CA ILE A 29 6.48 8.52 -0.59
C ILE A 29 7.63 9.32 0.02
N ASN A 30 7.47 9.81 1.26
CA ASN A 30 8.44 10.67 1.95
C ASN A 30 8.78 11.99 1.22
N TYR A 31 7.81 12.57 0.53
CA TYR A 31 8.01 13.73 -0.33
C TYR A 31 8.59 14.95 0.42
N ASP A 32 8.06 15.24 1.62
CA ASP A 32 8.54 16.38 2.43
C ASP A 32 9.91 16.10 3.03
N LYS A 33 10.15 14.86 3.48
CA LYS A 33 11.49 14.42 3.91
C LYS A 33 12.51 14.60 2.78
N ALA A 34 12.15 14.21 1.56
CA ALA A 34 12.99 14.37 0.39
C ALA A 34 13.29 15.85 0.06
N GLY A 35 12.35 16.75 0.35
CA GLY A 35 12.50 18.19 0.15
C GLY A 35 13.21 18.95 1.27
N ASN A 36 13.51 18.30 2.38
CA ASN A 36 14.10 18.93 3.55
C ASN A 36 15.63 18.80 3.54
N ASP A 37 16.35 19.88 3.35
CA ASP A 37 17.81 19.89 3.37
C ASP A 37 18.41 19.58 4.75
N ASN A 38 17.65 19.83 5.82
CA ASN A 38 18.04 19.52 7.22
C ASN A 38 17.50 18.16 7.71
N ARG A 39 17.16 17.25 6.80
CA ARG A 39 16.66 15.91 7.16
C ARG A 39 17.68 15.11 7.98
N PRO A 40 17.23 14.24 8.89
CA PRO A 40 18.13 13.51 9.79
C PRO A 40 18.98 12.45 9.09
N ASP A 41 18.53 11.96 7.94
CA ASP A 41 19.20 10.92 7.15
C ASP A 41 18.86 11.04 5.66
N THR A 42 19.47 10.19 4.86
CA THR A 42 19.27 10.12 3.40
C THR A 42 18.51 8.88 2.95
N LYS A 43 17.81 8.19 3.87
CA LYS A 43 17.11 6.95 3.56
C LYS A 43 15.60 7.16 3.41
N VAL A 44 15.03 6.40 2.51
CA VAL A 44 13.58 6.23 2.42
C VAL A 44 13.09 5.47 3.65
N ASN A 45 11.93 5.80 4.17
CA ASN A 45 11.33 5.09 5.31
C ASN A 45 10.71 3.77 4.86
N THR A 46 11.40 2.67 5.11
CA THR A 46 10.98 1.32 4.73
C THR A 46 9.55 0.97 5.17
N PRO A 47 9.12 1.15 6.44
CA PRO A 47 7.74 0.84 6.86
C PRO A 47 6.68 1.63 6.10
N GLY A 48 6.96 2.89 5.76
CA GLY A 48 6.03 3.73 5.01
C GLY A 48 5.77 3.19 3.60
N VAL A 49 6.84 2.81 2.89
CA VAL A 49 6.75 2.23 1.55
C VAL A 49 6.01 0.89 1.59
N LEU A 50 6.44 -0.03 2.45
CA LEU A 50 5.87 -1.39 2.49
C LEU A 50 4.37 -1.38 2.86
N LEU A 51 3.95 -0.51 3.77
CA LEU A 51 2.52 -0.41 4.09
C LEU A 51 1.71 0.17 2.93
N ALA A 52 2.26 1.18 2.22
CA ALA A 52 1.58 1.74 1.05
C ALA A 52 1.41 0.69 -0.06
N ASP A 53 2.46 -0.08 -0.36
CA ASP A 53 2.42 -1.16 -1.34
C ASP A 53 1.47 -2.28 -0.93
N ALA A 54 1.50 -2.70 0.34
CA ALA A 54 0.58 -3.71 0.85
C ALA A 54 -0.89 -3.30 0.64
N VAL A 55 -1.21 -2.03 0.89
CA VAL A 55 -2.56 -1.50 0.67
C VAL A 55 -2.89 -1.46 -0.82
N MET A 56 -1.99 -0.94 -1.67
CA MET A 56 -2.21 -0.88 -3.12
C MET A 56 -2.46 -2.28 -3.69
N PHE A 57 -1.67 -3.27 -3.29
CA PHE A 57 -1.81 -4.66 -3.76
C PHE A 57 -3.09 -5.32 -3.26
N ALA A 58 -3.42 -5.15 -1.98
CA ALA A 58 -4.67 -5.68 -1.42
C ALA A 58 -5.91 -5.13 -2.15
N LEU A 59 -5.86 -3.86 -2.55
CA LEU A 59 -6.93 -3.20 -3.29
C LEU A 59 -6.94 -3.54 -4.79
N GLY A 60 -5.95 -4.27 -5.30
CA GLY A 60 -5.87 -4.69 -6.69
C GLY A 60 -5.12 -3.71 -7.60
N GLY A 61 -4.42 -2.76 -7.04
CA GLY A 61 -3.47 -1.88 -7.74
C GLY A 61 -2.04 -2.42 -7.71
N SER A 62 -1.13 -1.69 -8.32
CA SER A 62 0.31 -1.89 -8.23
C SER A 62 1.03 -0.55 -8.15
N HIS A 63 2.28 -0.57 -7.73
CA HIS A 63 3.11 0.61 -7.61
C HIS A 63 4.24 0.56 -8.65
N LEU A 64 4.51 1.68 -9.31
CA LEU A 64 5.63 1.81 -10.22
C LEU A 64 6.80 2.46 -9.48
N GLU A 65 7.80 1.68 -9.15
CA GLU A 65 9.03 2.13 -8.52
C GLU A 65 10.15 2.11 -9.57
N ILE A 66 10.63 3.30 -9.92
CA ILE A 66 11.69 3.46 -10.92
C ILE A 66 12.99 3.83 -10.20
N GLY A 67 13.55 2.84 -9.49
CA GLY A 67 14.78 3.01 -8.72
C GLY A 67 14.64 3.97 -7.53
N ASP A 68 15.75 4.22 -6.85
CA ASP A 68 15.81 4.98 -5.60
C ASP A 68 15.18 6.38 -5.69
N HIS A 69 15.32 7.01 -6.84
CA HIS A 69 15.00 8.43 -7.02
C HIS A 69 13.52 8.68 -7.24
N MET A 70 12.86 7.81 -8.01
CA MET A 70 11.47 8.01 -8.42
C MET A 70 10.46 7.61 -7.34
N LEU A 71 10.92 7.00 -6.27
CA LEU A 71 10.07 6.62 -5.15
C LEU A 71 9.64 7.82 -4.29
N THR A 72 10.41 8.91 -4.30
CA THR A 72 10.19 10.04 -3.39
C THR A 72 9.82 11.36 -4.07
N ARG A 73 10.27 11.59 -5.29
CA ARG A 73 10.00 12.81 -6.06
C ARG A 73 9.88 12.55 -7.55
N GLU A 74 9.01 13.34 -8.20
CA GLU A 74 8.68 13.20 -9.62
C GLU A 74 9.74 13.70 -10.59
N TYR A 75 10.70 14.49 -10.15
CA TYR A 75 11.70 15.08 -11.04
C TYR A 75 13.07 14.46 -10.88
N PHE A 76 13.54 13.91 -11.96
CA PHE A 76 14.89 13.39 -12.13
C PHE A 76 15.85 14.52 -12.57
N PRO A 77 17.06 14.66 -12.02
CA PRO A 77 17.78 13.72 -11.16
C PRO A 77 17.73 14.02 -9.64
N ALA A 78 16.71 14.64 -9.15
CA ALA A 78 16.62 14.95 -7.72
C ALA A 78 16.45 13.66 -6.89
N ALA A 79 17.49 13.23 -6.21
CA ALA A 79 17.52 12.00 -5.44
C ALA A 79 18.10 12.21 -4.04
N PRO A 80 17.42 12.97 -3.20
CA PRO A 80 17.95 13.23 -1.87
C PRO A 80 17.82 12.02 -0.93
N LEU A 81 16.95 11.04 -1.26
CA LEU A 81 16.76 9.82 -0.48
C LEU A 81 17.09 8.59 -1.32
N GLN A 82 17.58 7.55 -0.65
CA GLN A 82 17.95 6.27 -1.25
C GLN A 82 17.30 5.12 -0.49
N MET A 83 16.97 4.05 -1.20
CA MET A 83 16.58 2.79 -0.57
C MET A 83 17.80 2.16 0.10
N ASP A 84 17.63 1.68 1.33
CA ASP A 84 18.60 0.79 1.92
C ASP A 84 18.46 -0.66 1.41
N ASP A 85 19.40 -1.51 1.79
CA ASP A 85 19.41 -2.90 1.30
C ASP A 85 18.20 -3.69 1.85
N GLU A 86 17.70 -3.33 3.04
CA GLU A 86 16.49 -3.95 3.59
C GLU A 86 15.28 -3.64 2.70
N LEU A 87 15.05 -2.38 2.37
CA LEU A 87 13.92 -1.98 1.51
C LEU A 87 14.02 -2.65 0.14
N LYS A 88 15.21 -2.67 -0.48
CA LYS A 88 15.42 -3.33 -1.77
C LYS A 88 15.04 -4.81 -1.73
N GLN A 89 15.48 -5.55 -0.71
CA GLN A 89 15.13 -6.95 -0.55
C GLN A 89 13.64 -7.16 -0.29
N ARG A 90 13.03 -6.33 0.56
CA ARG A 90 11.60 -6.40 0.86
C ARG A 90 10.75 -6.14 -0.38
N LEU A 91 11.12 -5.17 -1.21
CA LEU A 91 10.41 -4.88 -2.46
C LEU A 91 10.46 -6.06 -3.43
N VAL A 92 11.61 -6.72 -3.57
CA VAL A 92 11.69 -7.96 -4.37
C VAL A 92 10.66 -8.99 -3.87
N HIS A 93 10.59 -9.25 -2.56
CA HIS A 93 9.61 -10.19 -2.00
C HIS A 93 8.16 -9.73 -2.22
N TYR A 94 7.89 -8.43 -2.15
CA TYR A 94 6.56 -7.88 -2.42
C TYR A 94 6.14 -8.08 -3.87
N TYR A 95 7.05 -7.87 -4.82
CA TYR A 95 6.79 -8.10 -6.24
C TYR A 95 6.72 -9.58 -6.60
N ASP A 96 7.51 -10.44 -5.94
CA ASP A 96 7.36 -11.89 -6.05
C ASP A 96 5.97 -12.32 -5.58
N PHE A 97 5.51 -11.80 -4.43
CA PHE A 97 4.15 -12.03 -3.94
C PHE A 97 3.10 -11.50 -4.92
N LEU A 98 3.24 -10.27 -5.40
CA LEU A 98 2.31 -9.67 -6.37
C LEU A 98 2.20 -10.55 -7.63
N THR A 99 3.34 -11.05 -8.13
CA THR A 99 3.40 -11.91 -9.32
C THR A 99 2.78 -13.27 -9.06
N ALA A 100 3.11 -13.91 -7.92
CA ALA A 100 2.63 -15.24 -7.57
C ALA A 100 1.10 -15.27 -7.35
N TYR A 101 0.54 -14.20 -6.79
CA TYR A 101 -0.87 -14.11 -6.40
C TYR A 101 -1.69 -13.12 -7.23
N GLN A 102 -1.19 -12.66 -8.38
CA GLN A 102 -1.86 -11.66 -9.20
C GLN A 102 -3.34 -12.02 -9.50
N ASN A 103 -3.64 -13.29 -9.71
CA ASN A 103 -5.00 -13.77 -9.98
C ASN A 103 -5.94 -13.67 -8.77
N LEU A 104 -5.39 -13.59 -7.55
CA LEU A 104 -6.13 -13.42 -6.30
C LEU A 104 -6.12 -11.96 -5.82
N LEU A 105 -5.14 -11.19 -6.26
CA LEU A 105 -5.06 -9.75 -5.97
C LEU A 105 -5.93 -8.96 -6.95
N ARG A 106 -5.83 -9.29 -8.23
CA ARG A 106 -6.67 -8.78 -9.30
C ARG A 106 -6.83 -9.85 -10.39
N GLY A 107 -7.94 -10.55 -10.37
CA GLY A 107 -8.28 -11.49 -11.43
C GLY A 107 -8.52 -10.80 -12.78
N THR A 108 -8.47 -11.57 -13.85
CA THR A 108 -8.87 -11.13 -15.20
C THR A 108 -10.38 -11.10 -15.38
N SER A 109 -11.13 -11.64 -14.42
CA SER A 109 -12.59 -11.68 -14.39
C SER A 109 -13.17 -10.33 -13.99
N LEU A 110 -14.26 -9.95 -14.60
CA LEU A 110 -15.08 -8.79 -14.20
C LEU A 110 -15.81 -9.01 -12.86
N ASP A 111 -15.82 -10.23 -12.36
CA ASP A 111 -16.52 -10.60 -11.14
C ASP A 111 -15.63 -10.42 -9.91
N GLN A 112 -15.40 -9.18 -9.55
CA GLN A 112 -14.74 -8.79 -8.30
C GLN A 112 -15.73 -8.02 -7.43
N SER A 113 -16.30 -8.69 -6.45
CA SER A 113 -17.20 -8.07 -5.48
C SER A 113 -16.52 -7.92 -4.12
N GLU A 114 -16.76 -6.81 -3.46
CA GLU A 114 -16.31 -6.65 -2.07
C GLU A 114 -17.18 -7.48 -1.15
N LEU A 115 -16.54 -8.14 -0.20
CA LEU A 115 -17.18 -8.96 0.81
C LEU A 115 -17.07 -8.27 2.17
N LYS A 116 -18.11 -8.41 2.99
CA LYS A 116 -18.02 -8.12 4.41
C LYS A 116 -17.57 -9.39 5.13
N ALA A 117 -16.28 -9.47 5.45
CA ALA A 117 -15.78 -10.56 6.27
C ALA A 117 -15.96 -10.19 7.75
N GLU A 118 -16.69 -11.01 8.50
CA GLU A 118 -16.71 -10.95 9.95
C GLU A 118 -15.47 -11.64 10.49
N VAL A 119 -14.52 -10.85 10.96
CA VAL A 119 -13.25 -11.34 11.52
C VAL A 119 -13.17 -10.88 12.97
N SER A 120 -12.85 -11.81 13.84
CA SER A 120 -12.62 -11.57 15.27
C SER A 120 -11.27 -12.13 15.71
N THR A 121 -10.76 -11.63 16.82
CA THR A 121 -9.53 -12.12 17.45
C THR A 121 -9.78 -12.47 18.90
N SER A 122 -9.06 -13.45 19.42
CA SER A 122 -8.99 -13.76 20.86
C SER A 122 -7.91 -12.95 21.58
N ALA A 123 -7.05 -12.22 20.84
CA ALA A 123 -6.03 -11.35 21.43
C ALA A 123 -6.69 -10.08 21.95
N ALA A 124 -6.51 -9.80 23.24
CA ALA A 124 -7.18 -8.68 23.93
C ALA A 124 -6.61 -7.30 23.53
N ASP A 125 -5.40 -7.28 23.01
CA ASP A 125 -4.62 -6.08 22.66
C ASP A 125 -4.66 -5.74 21.17
N VAL A 126 -5.36 -6.54 20.36
CA VAL A 126 -5.49 -6.29 18.91
C VAL A 126 -6.93 -5.93 18.56
N ALA A 127 -7.15 -4.70 18.16
CA ALA A 127 -8.42 -4.26 17.60
C ALA A 127 -8.48 -4.58 16.10
N ILE A 128 -9.58 -5.19 15.66
CA ILE A 128 -9.84 -5.47 14.24
C ILE A 128 -10.96 -4.58 13.74
N ASN A 129 -10.80 -4.04 12.53
CA ASN A 129 -11.88 -3.37 11.81
C ASN A 129 -11.89 -3.73 10.32
N ALA A 130 -13.07 -3.67 9.72
CA ALA A 130 -13.17 -3.73 8.26
C ALA A 130 -12.75 -2.40 7.62
N TRP A 131 -12.33 -2.43 6.35
CA TRP A 131 -12.05 -1.24 5.55
C TRP A 131 -13.18 -0.17 5.68
N PRO A 132 -12.91 1.12 5.78
CA PRO A 132 -11.63 1.80 5.65
C PRO A 132 -10.73 1.65 6.89
N PRO A 133 -9.39 1.89 6.75
CA PRO A 133 -8.46 1.67 7.84
C PRO A 133 -8.67 2.66 8.99
N LYS A 134 -8.33 2.19 10.19
CA LYS A 134 -8.25 3.00 11.40
C LYS A 134 -6.88 2.87 12.03
N ALA A 135 -6.39 3.95 12.64
CA ALA A 135 -5.17 3.90 13.44
C ALA A 135 -5.29 2.88 14.57
N HIS A 136 -4.19 2.27 14.94
CA HIS A 136 -4.08 1.28 16.03
C HIS A 136 -4.92 0.00 15.84
N THR A 137 -5.19 -0.39 14.58
CA THR A 137 -5.98 -1.60 14.31
C THR A 137 -5.31 -2.52 13.29
N MET A 138 -5.74 -3.76 13.30
CA MET A 138 -5.60 -4.66 12.15
C MET A 138 -6.83 -4.44 11.25
N THR A 139 -6.62 -3.87 10.09
CA THR A 139 -7.71 -3.62 9.13
C THR A 139 -7.86 -4.81 8.18
N THR A 140 -9.10 -5.27 7.98
CA THR A 140 -9.42 -6.31 7.00
C THR A 140 -10.03 -5.70 5.75
N PHE A 141 -9.63 -6.23 4.60
CA PHE A 141 -10.26 -5.97 3.31
C PHE A 141 -10.53 -7.31 2.63
N ALA A 142 -11.77 -7.57 2.28
CA ALA A 142 -12.19 -8.84 1.70
C ALA A 142 -12.86 -8.63 0.35
N LYS A 143 -12.58 -9.52 -0.59
CA LYS A 143 -13.19 -9.53 -1.92
C LYS A 143 -13.37 -10.94 -2.43
N ARG A 144 -14.35 -11.11 -3.31
CA ARG A 144 -14.51 -12.34 -4.08
C ARG A 144 -13.88 -12.15 -5.45
N ILE A 145 -13.02 -13.09 -5.83
CA ILE A 145 -12.44 -13.16 -7.17
C ILE A 145 -12.76 -14.53 -7.71
N GLU A 146 -13.61 -14.57 -8.75
CA GLU A 146 -14.16 -15.82 -9.29
C GLU A 146 -14.88 -16.62 -8.19
N ASP A 147 -14.43 -17.83 -7.90
CA ASP A 147 -14.97 -18.74 -6.89
C ASP A 147 -14.25 -18.65 -5.52
N LYS A 148 -13.35 -17.68 -5.34
CA LYS A 148 -12.48 -17.57 -4.15
C LYS A 148 -12.78 -16.32 -3.34
N ASP A 149 -12.88 -16.51 -2.04
CA ASP A 149 -12.92 -15.42 -1.08
C ASP A 149 -11.48 -15.11 -0.60
N VAL A 150 -11.06 -13.88 -0.79
CA VAL A 150 -9.71 -13.41 -0.42
C VAL A 150 -9.86 -12.37 0.68
N VAL A 151 -9.21 -12.60 1.82
CA VAL A 151 -9.19 -11.67 2.94
C VAL A 151 -7.77 -11.17 3.16
N HIS A 152 -7.60 -9.86 3.09
CA HIS A 152 -6.33 -9.20 3.39
C HIS A 152 -6.36 -8.68 4.82
N PHE A 153 -5.25 -8.87 5.52
CA PHE A 153 -4.97 -8.28 6.82
C PHE A 153 -3.90 -7.22 6.66
N LEU A 154 -4.26 -5.98 6.94
CA LEU A 154 -3.40 -4.82 6.81
C LEU A 154 -3.08 -4.27 8.21
N ASN A 155 -1.80 -4.28 8.58
CA ASN A 155 -1.37 -3.96 9.93
C ASN A 155 -1.18 -2.45 10.12
N PHE A 156 -2.13 -1.82 10.81
CA PHE A 156 -2.09 -0.42 11.23
C PHE A 156 -1.92 -0.28 12.75
N THR A 157 -1.54 -1.33 13.48
CA THR A 157 -1.50 -1.32 14.95
C THR A 157 -0.57 -0.26 15.53
N ASN A 158 0.57 -0.02 14.89
CA ASN A 158 1.54 1.00 15.31
C ASN A 158 1.44 2.31 14.50
N THR A 159 0.32 2.55 13.84
CA THR A 159 0.14 3.71 12.95
C THR A 159 -0.72 4.77 13.63
N ASP A 160 -0.16 5.97 13.85
CA ASP A 160 -0.90 7.14 14.36
C ASP A 160 -1.54 7.94 13.22
N ASP A 161 -0.88 7.96 12.05
CA ASP A 161 -1.29 8.72 10.86
C ASP A 161 -1.67 7.78 9.71
N LEU A 162 -2.84 8.01 9.12
CA LEU A 162 -3.34 7.28 7.96
C LEU A 162 -2.95 7.89 6.62
N SER A 163 -2.02 8.85 6.59
CA SER A 163 -1.45 9.38 5.35
C SER A 163 -0.63 8.31 4.66
N TRP A 164 -1.06 7.87 3.47
CA TRP A 164 -0.35 6.82 2.73
C TRP A 164 1.04 7.27 2.24
N ARG A 165 1.24 8.59 2.07
CA ARG A 165 2.50 9.15 1.59
C ARG A 165 3.62 9.13 2.63
N ASP A 166 3.28 9.01 3.92
CA ASP A 166 4.29 9.12 4.99
C ASP A 166 5.28 10.26 4.69
N VAL A 167 4.74 11.46 4.44
CA VAL A 167 5.47 12.58 3.81
C VAL A 167 6.77 12.93 4.52
N ASN A 168 6.79 12.80 5.84
CA ASN A 168 7.96 13.07 6.69
C ASN A 168 8.87 11.83 6.90
N GLY A 169 8.47 10.66 6.44
CA GLY A 169 9.23 9.42 6.62
C GLY A 169 9.35 9.00 8.08
N THR A 170 8.27 9.08 8.84
CA THR A 170 8.23 8.83 10.29
C THR A 170 7.39 7.62 10.70
N ARG A 171 6.81 6.91 9.75
CA ARG A 171 6.00 5.72 10.05
C ARG A 171 6.83 4.66 10.75
N PRO A 172 6.40 4.17 11.93
CA PRO A 172 7.09 3.09 12.62
C PRO A 172 6.90 1.74 11.93
N ALA A 173 7.77 0.78 12.25
CA ALA A 173 7.55 -0.61 11.88
C ALA A 173 6.29 -1.17 12.58
N PRO A 174 5.55 -2.07 11.93
CA PRO A 174 4.37 -2.71 12.50
C PRO A 174 4.71 -3.67 13.65
#